data_4f169422af7b68623e8a47b9584bcf20
#
_entry.id   4f169422af7b68623e8a47b9584bcf20
#
_cell.length_a   1.000
_cell.length_b   1.000
_cell.length_c   1.000
_cell.angle_alpha   90.00
_cell.angle_beta   90.00
_cell.angle_gamma   90.00
#
_symmetry.space_group_name_H-M   'P 1'
#
loop_
_entity.id
_entity.type
_entity.pdbx_description
1 polymer ?
#
loop_
_entity_poly.entity_id
_entity_poly.type
_entity_poly.pdbx_seq_one_letter_code
_entity_poly.pdbx_strand_id
1 'polypeptide(L)'
;MLQELYMSAISLAGKVVFNHITTPDVYKGDTKYSLTVALDKDSKKLAEKSGLKTSEYDGATQITCKRKFDFGAPKIYNTDKEEVGVGHLSLFGDEVVMKVKPGKGDWEAFAYLEAVRVESKADGQEDYDQSDF
;
A
#
# COMPACT_ATOMS: atom_id res chain seq x y z
N MET A 1 -7.43 -8.89 -26.96
CA MET A 1 -8.58 -8.84 -26.12
C MET A 1 -8.47 -7.79 -25.08
N LEU A 2 -9.57 -7.15 -24.81
CA LEU A 2 -9.55 -6.04 -23.87
C LEU A 2 -9.20 -6.47 -22.47
N GLN A 3 -9.61 -7.66 -22.05
CA GLN A 3 -9.28 -8.05 -20.69
C GLN A 3 -7.81 -8.25 -20.47
N GLU A 4 -7.03 -8.35 -21.52
CA GLU A 4 -5.58 -8.38 -21.32
C GLU A 4 -5.03 -7.07 -20.87
N LEU A 5 -5.76 -6.00 -21.10
CA LEU A 5 -5.35 -4.68 -20.68
C LEU A 5 -5.76 -4.37 -19.25
N TYR A 6 -6.66 -5.18 -18.69
CA TYR A 6 -7.15 -4.99 -17.34
C TYR A 6 -6.58 -6.08 -16.47
N MET A 7 -5.50 -5.77 -15.80
CA MET A 7 -4.88 -6.75 -14.95
C MET A 7 -5.71 -6.92 -13.70
N SER A 8 -5.86 -8.16 -13.28
CA SER A 8 -6.53 -8.45 -12.02
C SER A 8 -5.74 -7.87 -10.88
N ALA A 9 -6.43 -7.56 -9.80
CA ALA A 9 -5.75 -7.12 -8.60
C ALA A 9 -4.82 -8.21 -8.10
N ILE A 10 -3.67 -7.81 -7.61
CA ILE A 10 -2.69 -8.72 -7.03
C ILE A 10 -2.48 -8.35 -5.58
N SER A 11 -1.97 -9.29 -4.81
CA SER A 11 -1.67 -9.07 -3.41
C SER A 11 -0.16 -8.97 -3.23
N LEU A 12 0.26 -7.86 -2.63
CA LEU A 12 1.68 -7.63 -2.36
C LEU A 12 1.86 -7.48 -0.86
N ALA A 13 2.72 -8.30 -0.30
CA ALA A 13 2.93 -8.32 1.14
C ALA A 13 4.28 -7.70 1.49
N GLY A 14 4.33 -7.04 2.62
CA GLY A 14 5.56 -6.46 3.10
C GLY A 14 5.34 -5.62 4.33
N LYS A 15 6.36 -4.85 4.67
CA LYS A 15 6.36 -4.03 5.88
C LYS A 15 6.24 -2.56 5.49
N VAL A 16 5.33 -1.85 6.14
CA VAL A 16 5.09 -0.44 5.85
C VAL A 16 6.36 0.36 6.14
N VAL A 17 6.77 1.17 5.18
CA VAL A 17 7.90 2.08 5.31
C VAL A 17 7.42 3.51 5.48
N PHE A 18 6.48 3.94 4.63
CA PHE A 18 5.87 5.26 4.72
C PHE A 18 4.38 5.14 4.50
N ASN A 19 3.61 5.79 5.36
CA ASN A 19 2.16 5.76 5.29
C ASN A 19 1.64 7.18 5.08
N HIS A 20 1.17 7.46 3.86
CA HIS A 20 0.51 8.72 3.52
C HIS A 20 -0.98 8.50 3.27
N ILE A 21 -1.56 7.48 3.92
CA ILE A 21 -2.99 7.25 3.89
C ILE A 21 -3.64 8.01 5.03
N THR A 22 -3.05 7.91 6.22
CA THR A 22 -3.54 8.65 7.39
C THR A 22 -3.37 10.15 7.19
N THR A 23 -2.25 10.55 6.59
CA THR A 23 -1.97 11.94 6.26
C THR A 23 -1.65 12.00 4.78
N PRO A 24 -2.67 12.23 3.92
CA PRO A 24 -2.45 12.20 2.48
C PRO A 24 -1.39 13.18 2.04
N ASP A 25 -0.65 12.77 1.02
CA ASP A 25 0.43 13.57 0.47
C ASP A 25 -0.14 14.62 -0.48
N VAL A 26 0.34 15.84 -0.36
CA VAL A 26 -0.09 16.95 -1.22
C VAL A 26 1.12 17.44 -2.01
N TYR A 27 1.01 17.40 -3.33
CA TYR A 27 2.09 17.81 -4.18
C TYR A 27 1.54 18.67 -5.32
N LYS A 28 1.96 19.91 -5.38
CA LYS A 28 1.54 20.87 -6.41
C LYS A 28 0.02 20.96 -6.52
N GLY A 29 -0.65 20.95 -5.39
CA GLY A 29 -2.11 21.04 -5.36
C GLY A 29 -2.85 19.73 -5.53
N ASP A 30 -2.16 18.65 -5.86
CA ASP A 30 -2.78 17.33 -5.95
C ASP A 30 -2.64 16.59 -4.64
N THR A 31 -3.73 16.07 -4.15
CA THR A 31 -3.73 15.25 -2.93
C THR A 31 -3.87 13.79 -3.32
N LYS A 32 -3.02 12.96 -2.75
CA LYS A 32 -3.03 11.52 -3.06
C LYS A 32 -2.79 10.73 -1.80
N TYR A 33 -3.42 9.56 -1.75
CA TYR A 33 -3.06 8.56 -0.77
C TYR A 33 -1.91 7.74 -1.33
N SER A 34 -0.93 7.41 -0.51
CA SER A 34 0.13 6.52 -0.94
C SER A 34 0.63 5.69 0.22
N LEU A 35 1.15 4.53 -0.10
CA LEU A 35 1.70 3.61 0.88
C LEU A 35 2.94 3.00 0.28
N THR A 36 4.06 3.14 0.97
CA THR A 36 5.33 2.55 0.56
C THR A 36 5.62 1.36 1.45
N VAL A 37 5.88 0.23 0.84
CA VAL A 37 6.05 -1.03 1.54
C VAL A 37 7.33 -1.70 1.05
N ALA A 38 8.12 -2.21 2.00
CA ALA A 38 9.26 -3.04 1.68
C ALA A 38 8.75 -4.45 1.45
N LEU A 39 8.84 -4.93 0.21
CA LEU A 39 8.20 -6.18 -0.21
C LEU A 39 8.95 -7.40 0.30
N ASP A 40 8.19 -8.44 0.60
CA ASP A 40 8.82 -9.72 0.86
C ASP A 40 9.27 -10.35 -0.47
N LYS A 41 9.94 -11.50 -0.37
CA LYS A 41 10.58 -12.11 -1.53
C LYS A 41 9.58 -12.48 -2.62
N ASP A 42 8.48 -13.09 -2.23
CA ASP A 42 7.47 -13.53 -3.19
C ASP A 42 6.74 -12.35 -3.82
N SER A 43 6.47 -11.33 -3.02
CA SER A 43 5.79 -10.14 -3.53
C SER A 43 6.69 -9.34 -4.44
N LYS A 44 7.99 -9.32 -4.16
CA LYS A 44 8.95 -8.69 -5.07
C LYS A 44 8.89 -9.34 -6.44
N LYS A 45 8.88 -10.66 -6.50
CA LYS A 45 8.81 -11.37 -7.77
C LYS A 45 7.50 -11.08 -8.48
N LEU A 46 6.40 -11.06 -7.75
CA LEU A 46 5.10 -10.80 -8.35
C LEU A 46 5.01 -9.39 -8.90
N ALA A 47 5.52 -8.41 -8.17
CA ALA A 47 5.53 -7.03 -8.63
C ALA A 47 6.33 -6.89 -9.91
N GLU A 48 7.49 -7.51 -9.96
CA GLU A 48 8.33 -7.46 -11.15
C GLU A 48 7.66 -8.14 -12.34
N LYS A 49 7.04 -9.29 -12.08
CA LYS A 49 6.33 -10.01 -13.13
C LYS A 49 5.15 -9.21 -13.66
N SER A 50 4.52 -8.41 -12.81
CA SER A 50 3.39 -7.58 -13.20
C SER A 50 3.82 -6.27 -13.87
N GLY A 51 5.12 -6.04 -13.99
CA GLY A 51 5.63 -4.83 -14.64
C GLY A 51 5.59 -3.60 -13.77
N LEU A 52 5.39 -3.75 -12.48
CA LEU A 52 5.31 -2.61 -11.58
C LEU A 52 6.70 -2.08 -11.27
N LYS A 53 6.76 -0.78 -11.10
CA LYS A 53 8.02 -0.11 -10.80
C LYS A 53 8.34 -0.25 -9.32
N THR A 54 9.54 -0.72 -9.02
CA THR A 54 10.03 -0.83 -7.65
C THR A 54 11.32 -0.06 -7.52
N SER A 55 11.75 0.17 -6.28
CA SER A 55 13.03 0.80 -6.03
C SER A 55 13.76 0.02 -4.94
N GLU A 56 15.07 0.16 -4.93
CA GLU A 56 15.92 -0.47 -3.92
C GLU A 56 16.36 0.58 -2.93
N TYR A 57 16.22 0.27 -1.66
CA TYR A 57 16.67 1.17 -0.62
C TYR A 57 17.13 0.34 0.56
N ASP A 58 18.37 0.56 0.96
CA ASP A 58 18.94 -0.08 2.15
C ASP A 58 18.79 -1.61 2.11
N GLY A 59 19.01 -2.18 0.91
CA GLY A 59 18.98 -3.62 0.73
C GLY A 59 17.58 -4.20 0.58
N ALA A 60 16.56 -3.38 0.59
CA ALA A 60 15.17 -3.85 0.45
C ALA A 60 14.54 -3.32 -0.82
N THR A 61 13.67 -4.11 -1.40
CA THR A 61 12.89 -3.68 -2.56
C THR A 61 11.60 -3.06 -2.05
N GLN A 62 11.33 -1.85 -2.47
CA GLN A 62 10.16 -1.10 -2.03
C GLN A 62 9.26 -0.78 -3.21
N ILE A 63 7.97 -0.69 -2.94
CA ILE A 63 7.01 -0.21 -3.91
C ILE A 63 6.14 0.85 -3.25
N THR A 64 5.80 1.89 -4.01
CA THR A 64 4.86 2.90 -3.56
C THR A 64 3.59 2.74 -4.38
N CYS A 65 2.50 2.44 -3.69
CA CYS A 65 1.20 2.29 -4.31
C CYS A 65 0.38 3.52 -4.00
N LYS A 66 -0.38 4.00 -4.99
CA LYS A 66 -1.05 5.30 -4.89
C LYS A 66 -2.53 5.16 -5.19
N ARG A 67 -3.31 6.12 -4.66
CA ARG A 67 -4.73 6.20 -4.92
C ARG A 67 -5.12 7.67 -4.94
N LYS A 68 -5.88 8.08 -5.94
CA LYS A 68 -6.34 9.47 -6.04
C LYS A 68 -7.25 9.79 -4.89
N PHE A 69 -7.11 10.99 -4.37
CA PHE A 69 -7.91 11.45 -3.24
C PHE A 69 -9.41 11.42 -3.57
N ASP A 70 -9.74 11.73 -4.80
CA ASP A 70 -11.15 11.80 -5.24
C ASP A 70 -11.87 10.46 -5.12
N PHE A 71 -11.14 9.36 -5.12
CA PHE A 71 -11.74 8.03 -5.00
C PHE A 71 -11.95 7.63 -3.55
N GLY A 72 -11.59 8.50 -2.61
CA GLY A 72 -11.67 8.17 -1.19
C GLY A 72 -10.47 7.34 -0.74
N ALA A 73 -10.35 7.17 0.56
CA ALA A 73 -9.25 6.40 1.12
C ALA A 73 -9.38 4.93 0.76
N PRO A 74 -8.27 4.22 0.64
CA PRO A 74 -8.34 2.77 0.45
C PRO A 74 -8.96 2.12 1.68
N LYS A 75 -9.59 0.98 1.50
CA LYS A 75 -10.17 0.25 2.62
C LYS A 75 -9.06 -0.41 3.43
N ILE A 76 -9.19 -0.31 4.74
CA ILE A 76 -8.21 -0.90 5.66
C ILE A 76 -8.91 -2.00 6.44
N TYR A 77 -8.28 -3.15 6.53
CA TYR A 77 -8.79 -4.29 7.29
C TYR A 77 -7.80 -4.61 8.38
N ASN A 78 -8.31 -4.98 9.55
CA ASN A 78 -7.44 -5.33 10.68
C ASN A 78 -7.01 -6.79 10.59
N THR A 79 -6.33 -7.28 11.62
CA THR A 79 -5.82 -8.65 11.64
C THR A 79 -6.94 -9.68 11.64
N ASP A 80 -8.15 -9.29 12.03
CA ASP A 80 -9.33 -10.15 12.00
C ASP A 80 -10.12 -10.01 10.71
N LYS A 81 -9.58 -9.27 9.74
CA LYS A 81 -10.19 -9.05 8.43
C LYS A 81 -11.47 -8.22 8.49
N GLU A 82 -11.60 -7.41 9.53
CA GLU A 82 -12.71 -6.48 9.68
C GLU A 82 -12.30 -5.13 9.12
N GLU A 83 -13.24 -4.47 8.46
CA GLU A 83 -12.95 -3.14 7.93
C GLU A 83 -12.86 -2.14 9.06
N VAL A 84 -11.78 -1.35 9.06
CA VAL A 84 -11.53 -0.36 10.09
C VAL A 84 -11.14 0.96 9.43
N GLY A 85 -11.00 2.02 10.21
CA GLY A 85 -10.60 3.30 9.67
C GLY A 85 -9.13 3.36 9.33
N VAL A 86 -8.75 4.36 8.53
CA VAL A 86 -7.38 4.52 8.07
C VAL A 86 -6.41 4.74 9.22
N GLY A 87 -6.88 5.29 10.33
CA GLY A 87 -6.03 5.50 11.50
C GLY A 87 -5.55 4.23 12.15
N HIS A 88 -6.14 3.09 11.81
CA HIS A 88 -5.67 1.82 12.34
C HIS A 88 -4.30 1.42 11.79
N LEU A 89 -3.96 1.93 10.61
CA LEU A 89 -2.69 1.60 9.97
C LEU A 89 -1.60 2.52 10.54
N SER A 90 -0.56 1.93 11.07
CA SER A 90 0.54 2.68 11.67
C SER A 90 1.35 3.41 10.62
N LEU A 91 2.11 4.39 11.05
CA LEU A 91 2.93 5.18 10.14
C LEU A 91 4.04 4.36 9.51
N PHE A 92 4.55 3.40 10.27
CA PHE A 92 5.51 2.48 9.68
C PHE A 92 5.59 1.23 10.55
N GLY A 93 6.10 0.16 9.96
CA GLY A 93 6.40 -1.05 10.70
C GLY A 93 5.36 -2.14 10.67
N ASP A 94 4.11 -1.81 10.36
CA ASP A 94 3.08 -2.84 10.26
C ASP A 94 3.39 -3.77 9.10
N GLU A 95 3.12 -5.06 9.28
CA GLU A 95 3.16 -6.00 8.16
C GLU A 95 1.79 -6.05 7.53
N VAL A 96 1.74 -5.86 6.24
CA VAL A 96 0.47 -5.70 5.54
C VAL A 96 0.46 -6.50 4.24
N VAL A 97 -0.75 -6.76 3.76
CA VAL A 97 -0.96 -7.23 2.41
C VAL A 97 -1.78 -6.15 1.70
N MET A 98 -1.24 -5.66 0.61
CA MET A 98 -1.92 -4.65 -0.19
C MET A 98 -2.64 -5.31 -1.35
N LYS A 99 -3.87 -4.90 -1.59
CA LYS A 99 -4.57 -5.25 -2.81
C LYS A 99 -4.28 -4.15 -3.81
N VAL A 100 -3.56 -4.49 -4.85
CA VAL A 100 -3.05 -3.53 -5.82
C VAL A 100 -3.53 -3.90 -7.19
N LYS A 101 -4.03 -2.92 -7.92
CA LYS A 101 -4.43 -3.13 -9.29
C LYS A 101 -3.38 -2.52 -10.21
N PRO A 102 -2.63 -3.35 -10.93
CA PRO A 102 -1.67 -2.80 -11.89
C PRO A 102 -2.42 -2.14 -13.04
N GLY A 103 -1.96 -0.98 -13.45
CA GLY A 103 -2.50 -0.30 -14.59
C GLY A 103 -1.37 0.22 -15.44
N LYS A 104 -1.65 0.49 -16.69
CA LYS A 104 -0.64 1.03 -17.59
C LYS A 104 -0.96 2.45 -17.98
N GLY A 105 0.03 3.32 -17.83
CA GLY A 105 -0.01 4.63 -18.43
C GLY A 105 0.79 4.62 -19.71
N ASP A 106 1.08 5.79 -20.23
CA ASP A 106 1.81 5.94 -21.48
C ASP A 106 3.26 5.49 -21.35
N TRP A 107 3.81 5.56 -20.13
CA TRP A 107 5.23 5.37 -19.93
C TRP A 107 5.55 4.17 -19.06
N GLU A 108 4.71 3.91 -18.05
CA GLU A 108 5.03 2.86 -17.08
C GLU A 108 3.75 2.34 -16.43
N ALA A 109 3.88 1.21 -15.79
CA ALA A 109 2.76 0.63 -15.05
C ALA A 109 2.57 1.36 -13.74
N PHE A 110 1.32 1.54 -13.38
CA PHE A 110 0.95 2.15 -12.10
C PHE A 110 0.51 1.09 -11.13
N ALA A 111 0.75 1.33 -9.85
CA ALA A 111 0.27 0.47 -8.78
C ALA A 111 -0.85 1.21 -8.05
N TYR A 112 -2.10 0.89 -8.40
CA TYR A 112 -3.26 1.51 -7.78
C TYR A 112 -3.62 0.76 -6.51
N LEU A 113 -3.64 1.48 -5.40
CA LEU A 113 -3.93 0.89 -4.10
C LEU A 113 -5.43 0.80 -3.90
N GLU A 114 -5.96 -0.41 -3.75
CA GLU A 114 -7.37 -0.60 -3.51
C GLU A 114 -7.70 -0.84 -2.05
N ALA A 115 -6.89 -1.65 -1.38
CA ALA A 115 -7.16 -2.00 0.01
C ALA A 115 -5.88 -2.45 0.68
N VAL A 116 -5.89 -2.42 2.01
CA VAL A 116 -4.75 -2.86 2.82
C VAL A 116 -5.30 -3.72 3.95
N ARG A 117 -4.73 -4.89 4.13
CA ARG A 117 -5.05 -5.74 5.28
C ARG A 117 -3.82 -5.81 6.17
N VAL A 118 -4.00 -5.49 7.43
CA VAL A 118 -2.92 -5.58 8.40
C VAL A 118 -2.78 -7.02 8.83
N GLU A 119 -1.58 -7.58 8.66
CA GLU A 119 -1.30 -8.95 9.09
C GLU A 119 -0.66 -8.96 10.47
N SER A 120 0.13 -7.96 10.78
CA SER A 120 0.80 -7.87 12.07
C SER A 120 1.09 -6.41 12.36
N LYS A 121 0.71 -5.97 13.54
CA LYS A 121 0.98 -4.59 13.94
C LYS A 121 2.44 -4.46 14.39
N ALA A 122 2.99 -3.28 14.15
CA ALA A 122 4.31 -2.98 14.65
C ALA A 122 4.30 -3.07 16.18
N ASP A 123 5.44 -3.49 16.73
CA ASP A 123 5.54 -3.72 18.16
C ASP A 123 5.11 -2.48 18.95
N GLY A 124 4.18 -2.68 19.87
CA GLY A 124 3.74 -1.62 20.78
C GLY A 124 2.81 -0.61 20.15
N GLN A 125 2.53 -0.72 18.86
CA GLN A 125 1.72 0.31 18.20
C GLN A 125 0.26 0.23 18.56
N GLU A 126 -0.29 -0.98 18.63
CA GLU A 126 -1.72 -1.10 18.88
C GLU A 126 -2.11 -0.70 20.28
N ASP A 127 -1.18 -0.73 21.21
CA ASP A 127 -1.46 -0.33 22.59
C ASP A 127 -1.16 1.11 22.85
N TYR A 128 -0.64 1.78 21.87
CA TYR A 128 -0.01 3.05 22.09
C TYR A 128 -0.91 4.22 21.77
N ASP A 129 -1.74 4.05 20.80
CA ASP A 129 -2.27 5.21 20.11
C ASP A 129 -3.31 5.99 20.88
N GLN A 130 -4.24 5.34 21.57
CA GLN A 130 -5.33 6.12 22.13
C GLN A 130 -5.16 6.52 23.55
N SER A 131 -4.65 5.63 24.34
CA SER A 131 -4.72 5.82 25.77
C SER A 131 -3.75 6.86 26.30
N ASP A 132 -2.78 7.22 25.51
CA ASP A 132 -1.77 8.15 25.96
C ASP A 132 -2.15 9.60 25.71
N PHE A 133 -3.26 9.81 25.13
CA PHE A 133 -3.69 11.18 24.78
C PHE A 133 -5.16 11.45 25.14
#